data_c63a8159c0267f22f340d6e0f0332fbb
#
_entry.id   c63a8159c0267f22f340d6e0f0332fbb
#
_cell.length_a   1.000
_cell.length_b   1.000
_cell.length_c   1.000
_cell.angle_alpha   90.00
_cell.angle_beta   90.00
_cell.angle_gamma   90.00
#
_symmetry.space_group_name_H-M   'P 1'
#
loop_
_entity.id
_entity.type
_entity.pdbx_description
1 polymer ?
#
loop_
_entity_poly.entity_id
_entity_poly.type
_entity_poly.pdbx_seq_one_letter_code
_entity_poly.pdbx_strand_id
1 'polypeptide(L)'
;MRITYISQARFPTEKAHGHQIAQVCAAMVRLGHTVTVIAPDVRGTVRKDPRAYYGVRESFDVVRLPVFDGLRSWWVPGSLAFFFTMRSYARALRSYLRVNSTDVLYTRSPVLLPSLLHSKISVILELHTLPRRTSVFVRHCRQCQRVVCLTALMRDELIGWGVDSSKIIIEGDGVDLRRFENLPSSSEARTAWRLPADRRIAVYVGSLITRGTIEKGVRELLAALALLKERGVFGWIIGGPRDQIDRYRVLAVQSGLGDEDVRFEGPVSNTRVPSALAAADVCVYPAPALQHSFFLRDTSPLKIFEYLASGRPTVSADLPPLRGVIDSSLVHFCQPGDAQDLARAITEALEHPKVSQEKRAALLAHTSWDARMKRILLLSPSV
;
A
#
# COMPACT_ATOMS: atom_id res chain seq x y z
N MET A 1 -5.31 17.33 18.53
CA MET A 1 -6.66 17.23 17.93
C MET A 1 -7.21 15.83 18.15
N ARG A 2 -8.54 15.72 18.22
CA ARG A 2 -9.24 14.43 18.17
C ARG A 2 -9.56 14.13 16.70
N ILE A 3 -9.01 13.07 16.18
CA ILE A 3 -9.18 12.67 14.76
C ILE A 3 -9.96 11.37 14.72
N THR A 4 -11.05 11.37 13.96
CA THR A 4 -11.81 10.14 13.71
C THR A 4 -11.52 9.63 12.30
N TYR A 5 -10.83 8.49 12.22
CA TYR A 5 -10.59 7.80 10.95
C TYR A 5 -11.77 6.90 10.60
N ILE A 6 -12.40 7.12 9.46
CA ILE A 6 -13.60 6.41 9.05
C ILE A 6 -13.27 5.45 7.90
N SER A 7 -13.37 4.15 8.18
CA SER A 7 -13.19 3.09 7.21
C SER A 7 -14.54 2.59 6.69
N GLN A 8 -14.69 2.45 5.38
CA GLN A 8 -15.85 1.76 4.80
C GLN A 8 -15.76 0.25 4.87
N ALA A 9 -14.55 -0.27 5.05
CA ALA A 9 -14.28 -1.69 5.15
C ALA A 9 -14.11 -2.11 6.61
N ARG A 10 -14.27 -3.40 6.87
CA ARG A 10 -13.96 -3.98 8.18
C ARG A 10 -12.53 -3.65 8.62
N PHE A 11 -12.36 -3.44 9.91
CA PHE A 11 -11.06 -3.18 10.51
C PHE A 11 -10.98 -3.82 11.92
N PRO A 12 -9.91 -4.55 12.24
CA PRO A 12 -8.80 -5.00 11.37
C PRO A 12 -9.22 -5.92 10.23
N THR A 13 -8.36 -6.03 9.23
CA THR A 13 -8.55 -6.89 8.06
C THR A 13 -7.21 -7.41 7.53
N GLU A 14 -7.23 -8.57 6.90
CA GLU A 14 -6.07 -9.18 6.25
C GLU A 14 -5.63 -8.45 4.96
N LYS A 15 -6.43 -7.52 4.47
CA LYS A 15 -6.15 -6.79 3.23
C LYS A 15 -5.16 -5.65 3.45
N ALA A 16 -4.38 -5.30 2.44
CA ALA A 16 -3.32 -4.30 2.49
C ALA A 16 -3.78 -2.92 3.01
N HIS A 17 -5.02 -2.51 2.72
CA HIS A 17 -5.55 -1.24 3.24
C HIS A 17 -5.67 -1.20 4.76
N GLY A 18 -5.83 -2.36 5.43
CA GLY A 18 -5.85 -2.40 6.90
C GLY A 18 -4.50 -2.02 7.50
N HIS A 19 -3.40 -2.52 6.91
CA HIS A 19 -2.05 -2.13 7.33
C HIS A 19 -1.82 -0.62 7.15
N GLN A 20 -2.20 -0.07 6.00
CA GLN A 20 -2.07 1.36 5.73
C GLN A 20 -2.88 2.21 6.73
N ILE A 21 -4.13 1.81 7.05
CA ILE A 21 -4.94 2.50 8.08
C ILE A 21 -4.21 2.49 9.42
N ALA A 22 -3.68 1.33 9.84
CA ALA A 22 -2.97 1.22 11.12
C ALA A 22 -1.73 2.12 11.17
N GLN A 23 -0.94 2.18 10.10
CA GLN A 23 0.25 3.03 10.01
C GLN A 23 -0.10 4.53 10.03
N VAL A 24 -1.14 4.93 9.30
CA VAL A 24 -1.65 6.31 9.30
C VAL A 24 -2.11 6.71 10.69
N CYS A 25 -2.91 5.88 11.36
CA CYS A 25 -3.40 6.15 12.71
C CYS A 25 -2.25 6.20 13.73
N ALA A 26 -1.29 5.27 13.63
CA ALA A 26 -0.12 5.27 14.48
C ALA A 26 0.73 6.54 14.31
N ALA A 27 0.92 7.00 13.06
CA ALA A 27 1.62 8.26 12.79
C ALA A 27 0.87 9.49 13.37
N MET A 28 -0.45 9.52 13.26
CA MET A 28 -1.24 10.58 13.90
C MET A 28 -1.09 10.61 15.42
N VAL A 29 -1.05 9.42 16.06
CA VAL A 29 -0.81 9.31 17.52
C VAL A 29 0.59 9.81 17.88
N ARG A 30 1.62 9.45 17.13
CA ARG A 30 3.00 9.96 17.34
C ARG A 30 3.10 11.48 17.21
N LEU A 31 2.27 12.07 16.38
CA LEU A 31 2.15 13.53 16.24
C LEU A 31 1.35 14.19 17.37
N GLY A 32 0.95 13.45 18.40
CA GLY A 32 0.24 13.97 19.57
C GLY A 32 -1.27 14.11 19.39
N HIS A 33 -1.86 13.38 18.44
CA HIS A 33 -3.33 13.39 18.24
C HIS A 33 -3.99 12.20 18.93
N THR A 34 -5.22 12.40 19.41
CA THR A 34 -6.08 11.30 19.86
C THR A 34 -6.83 10.74 18.65
N VAL A 35 -6.70 9.44 18.40
CA VAL A 35 -7.22 8.81 17.17
C VAL A 35 -8.23 7.72 17.52
N THR A 36 -9.37 7.77 16.86
CA THR A 36 -10.40 6.71 16.89
C THR A 36 -10.68 6.22 15.49
N VAL A 37 -10.54 4.92 15.26
CA VAL A 37 -10.95 4.29 13.99
C VAL A 37 -12.38 3.80 14.10
N ILE A 38 -13.24 4.22 13.19
CA ILE A 38 -14.62 3.71 13.08
C ILE A 38 -14.72 2.82 11.84
N ALA A 39 -15.26 1.63 12.03
CA ALA A 39 -15.49 0.66 10.96
C ALA A 39 -16.86 -0.02 11.11
N PRO A 40 -17.47 -0.54 10.04
CA PRO A 40 -18.68 -1.34 10.14
C PRO A 40 -18.36 -2.71 10.73
N ASP A 41 -19.23 -3.21 11.62
CA ASP A 41 -19.13 -4.58 12.14
C ASP A 41 -19.81 -5.55 11.17
N VAL A 42 -19.03 -6.13 10.27
CA VAL A 42 -19.48 -7.07 9.25
C VAL A 42 -18.77 -8.40 9.35
N ARG A 43 -19.30 -9.42 8.68
CA ARG A 43 -18.71 -10.78 8.65
C ARG A 43 -17.24 -10.75 8.22
N GLY A 44 -16.41 -11.56 8.88
CA GLY A 44 -14.99 -11.70 8.60
C GLY A 44 -14.10 -10.57 9.18
N THR A 45 -14.66 -9.71 10.06
CA THR A 45 -13.84 -8.76 10.83
C THR A 45 -12.87 -9.53 11.73
N VAL A 46 -11.59 -9.22 11.62
CA VAL A 46 -10.56 -9.76 12.51
C VAL A 46 -10.77 -9.20 13.92
N ARG A 47 -10.90 -10.10 14.92
CA ARG A 47 -11.18 -9.72 16.34
C ARG A 47 -9.91 -9.61 17.19
N LYS A 48 -8.74 -9.39 16.56
CA LYS A 48 -7.45 -9.20 17.24
C LYS A 48 -7.22 -7.71 17.52
N ASP A 49 -6.38 -7.42 18.51
CA ASP A 49 -5.86 -6.07 18.74
C ASP A 49 -5.12 -5.58 17.48
N PRO A 50 -5.47 -4.42 16.92
CA PRO A 50 -4.82 -3.88 15.72
C PRO A 50 -3.32 -3.68 15.89
N ARG A 51 -2.85 -3.34 17.08
CA ARG A 51 -1.42 -3.15 17.38
C ARG A 51 -0.64 -4.43 17.17
N ALA A 52 -1.07 -5.50 17.80
CA ALA A 52 -0.44 -6.81 17.65
C ALA A 52 -0.59 -7.36 16.23
N TYR A 53 -1.75 -7.11 15.60
CA TYR A 53 -2.05 -7.65 14.26
C TYR A 53 -1.22 -6.99 13.16
N TYR A 54 -1.02 -5.66 13.24
CA TYR A 54 -0.27 -4.89 12.22
C TYR A 54 1.16 -4.55 12.64
N GLY A 55 1.55 -4.86 13.88
CA GLY A 55 2.88 -4.56 14.40
C GLY A 55 3.12 -3.07 14.64
N VAL A 56 2.08 -2.31 15.01
CA VAL A 56 2.19 -0.91 15.42
C VAL A 56 2.27 -0.83 16.95
N ARG A 57 3.03 0.13 17.48
CA ARG A 57 3.24 0.30 18.93
C ARG A 57 2.23 1.26 19.55
N GLU A 58 1.77 2.21 18.79
CA GLU A 58 0.90 3.30 19.21
C GLU A 58 -0.54 2.80 19.44
N SER A 59 -1.16 3.29 20.52
CA SER A 59 -2.53 2.96 20.86
C SER A 59 -3.50 3.95 20.24
N PHE A 60 -4.52 3.44 19.58
CA PHE A 60 -5.68 4.17 19.10
C PHE A 60 -6.94 3.33 19.29
N ASP A 61 -8.08 3.99 19.49
CA ASP A 61 -9.34 3.31 19.73
C ASP A 61 -9.92 2.74 18.43
N VAL A 62 -10.62 1.60 18.54
CA VAL A 62 -11.37 1.01 17.42
C VAL A 62 -12.80 0.78 17.82
N VAL A 63 -13.71 1.51 17.19
CA VAL A 63 -15.15 1.41 17.37
C VAL A 63 -15.76 0.71 16.15
N ARG A 64 -16.43 -0.41 16.41
CA ARG A 64 -17.16 -1.15 15.37
C ARG A 64 -18.64 -0.86 15.51
N LEU A 65 -19.20 -0.20 14.51
CA LEU A 65 -20.61 0.15 14.54
C LEU A 65 -21.46 -1.01 14.03
N PRO A 66 -22.53 -1.38 14.75
CA PRO A 66 -23.45 -2.40 14.26
C PRO A 66 -24.16 -1.90 13.00
N VAL A 67 -24.17 -2.75 11.97
CA VAL A 67 -24.76 -2.41 10.68
C VAL A 67 -25.56 -3.58 10.14
N PHE A 68 -26.49 -3.33 9.24
CA PHE A 68 -27.09 -4.38 8.42
C PHE A 68 -26.02 -4.90 7.45
N ASP A 69 -25.61 -6.15 7.65
CA ASP A 69 -24.61 -6.82 6.80
C ASP A 69 -25.29 -7.55 5.64
N GLY A 70 -25.64 -6.81 4.59
CA GLY A 70 -26.24 -7.37 3.38
C GLY A 70 -25.35 -8.37 2.65
N LEU A 71 -24.04 -8.30 2.86
CA LEU A 71 -23.07 -9.22 2.24
C LEU A 71 -23.14 -10.65 2.85
N ARG A 72 -23.89 -10.85 3.94
CA ARG A 72 -24.20 -12.21 4.45
C ARG A 72 -25.19 -12.96 3.59
N SER A 73 -26.00 -12.26 2.82
CA SER A 73 -27.09 -12.84 2.04
C SER A 73 -26.58 -13.23 0.66
N TRP A 74 -26.42 -14.55 0.42
CA TRP A 74 -25.92 -15.10 -0.84
C TRP A 74 -26.86 -14.85 -2.03
N TRP A 75 -28.15 -14.59 -1.76
CA TRP A 75 -29.19 -14.34 -2.76
C TRP A 75 -29.38 -12.87 -3.15
N VAL A 76 -28.71 -11.94 -2.43
CA VAL A 76 -28.75 -10.51 -2.76
C VAL A 76 -27.58 -10.18 -3.69
N PRO A 77 -27.81 -9.54 -4.85
CA PRO A 77 -26.71 -9.07 -5.70
C PRO A 77 -25.73 -8.20 -4.91
N GLY A 78 -24.43 -8.44 -5.07
CA GLY A 78 -23.38 -7.82 -4.25
C GLY A 78 -23.42 -6.29 -4.23
N SER A 79 -23.83 -5.64 -5.33
CA SER A 79 -24.01 -4.18 -5.42
C SER A 79 -25.13 -3.65 -4.53
N LEU A 80 -26.27 -4.36 -4.49
CA LEU A 80 -27.39 -4.02 -3.62
C LEU A 80 -27.06 -4.29 -2.14
N ALA A 81 -26.44 -5.42 -1.88
CA ALA A 81 -25.95 -5.78 -0.56
C ALA A 81 -25.00 -4.69 -0.01
N PHE A 82 -24.04 -4.29 -0.80
CA PHE A 82 -23.12 -3.19 -0.46
C PHE A 82 -23.86 -1.86 -0.22
N PHE A 83 -24.81 -1.51 -1.08
CA PHE A 83 -25.61 -0.29 -0.92
C PHE A 83 -26.36 -0.26 0.40
N PHE A 84 -27.09 -1.32 0.78
CA PHE A 84 -27.82 -1.39 2.03
C PHE A 84 -26.91 -1.39 3.26
N THR A 85 -25.77 -2.09 3.18
CA THR A 85 -24.74 -2.08 4.23
C THR A 85 -24.22 -0.66 4.44
N MET A 86 -23.82 0.04 3.39
CA MET A 86 -23.30 1.41 3.47
C MET A 86 -24.37 2.41 3.94
N ARG A 87 -25.63 2.26 3.55
CA ARG A 87 -26.72 3.09 4.04
C ARG A 87 -26.98 2.89 5.53
N SER A 88 -26.94 1.65 6.02
CA SER A 88 -27.02 1.32 7.43
C SER A 88 -25.83 1.90 8.20
N TYR A 89 -24.64 1.72 7.69
CA TYR A 89 -23.41 2.26 8.26
C TYR A 89 -23.44 3.80 8.34
N ALA A 90 -23.88 4.47 7.29
CA ALA A 90 -24.01 5.93 7.26
C ALA A 90 -24.99 6.46 8.32
N ARG A 91 -26.05 5.69 8.64
CA ARG A 91 -26.98 6.05 9.75
C ARG A 91 -26.30 5.88 11.11
N ALA A 92 -25.68 4.73 11.35
CA ALA A 92 -24.98 4.46 12.62
C ALA A 92 -23.86 5.49 12.86
N LEU A 93 -23.12 5.83 11.80
CA LEU A 93 -22.05 6.84 11.84
C LEU A 93 -22.59 8.23 12.21
N ARG A 94 -23.70 8.67 11.63
CA ARG A 94 -24.33 9.94 11.98
C ARG A 94 -24.77 9.97 13.44
N SER A 95 -25.35 8.89 13.94
CA SER A 95 -25.74 8.77 15.36
C SER A 95 -24.51 8.84 16.27
N TYR A 96 -23.44 8.15 15.92
CA TYR A 96 -22.19 8.20 16.68
C TYR A 96 -21.58 9.61 16.72
N LEU A 97 -21.49 10.29 15.57
CA LEU A 97 -20.88 11.62 15.47
C LEU A 97 -21.70 12.73 16.17
N ARG A 98 -22.99 12.49 16.49
CA ARG A 98 -23.79 13.45 17.27
C ARG A 98 -23.42 13.50 18.74
N VAL A 99 -22.95 12.39 19.30
CA VAL A 99 -22.67 12.25 20.73
C VAL A 99 -21.18 12.18 21.05
N ASN A 100 -20.34 11.97 20.04
CA ASN A 100 -18.90 11.89 20.21
C ASN A 100 -18.23 13.05 19.46
N SER A 101 -17.52 13.88 20.20
CA SER A 101 -16.84 15.05 19.65
C SER A 101 -15.55 14.65 18.92
N THR A 102 -15.36 15.23 17.75
CA THR A 102 -14.14 15.08 16.93
C THR A 102 -13.83 16.40 16.23
N ASP A 103 -12.56 16.67 16.01
CA ASP A 103 -12.11 17.92 15.39
C ASP A 103 -11.98 17.73 13.87
N VAL A 104 -11.57 16.53 13.44
CA VAL A 104 -11.33 16.18 12.03
C VAL A 104 -11.84 14.78 11.73
N LEU A 105 -12.52 14.63 10.61
CA LEU A 105 -12.88 13.34 10.01
C LEU A 105 -11.90 13.03 8.90
N TYR A 106 -11.24 11.88 8.99
CA TYR A 106 -10.34 11.38 7.96
C TYR A 106 -10.91 10.13 7.30
N THR A 107 -10.99 10.09 5.99
CA THR A 107 -11.55 8.93 5.29
C THR A 107 -10.92 8.67 3.93
N ARG A 108 -10.91 7.40 3.51
CA ARG A 108 -10.59 6.95 2.16
C ARG A 108 -11.84 6.59 1.34
N SER A 109 -13.01 6.93 1.84
CA SER A 109 -14.29 6.44 1.30
C SER A 109 -15.11 7.55 0.66
N PRO A 110 -15.06 7.72 -0.68
CA PRO A 110 -15.94 8.66 -1.36
C PRO A 110 -17.43 8.40 -1.12
N VAL A 111 -17.83 7.15 -0.93
CA VAL A 111 -19.24 6.76 -0.75
C VAL A 111 -19.84 7.29 0.56
N LEU A 112 -19.02 7.57 1.57
CA LEU A 112 -19.45 8.10 2.85
C LEU A 112 -19.47 9.64 2.91
N LEU A 113 -18.87 10.34 1.93
CA LEU A 113 -18.77 11.80 1.92
C LEU A 113 -20.10 12.51 2.15
N PRO A 114 -21.24 12.13 1.54
CA PRO A 114 -22.52 12.80 1.80
C PRO A 114 -22.89 12.83 3.29
N SER A 115 -22.63 11.72 4.00
CA SER A 115 -22.93 11.62 5.43
C SER A 115 -21.93 12.37 6.31
N LEU A 116 -20.66 12.41 5.92
CA LEU A 116 -19.60 13.08 6.65
C LEU A 116 -19.70 14.60 6.52
N LEU A 117 -19.90 15.10 5.34
CA LEU A 117 -20.04 16.54 5.05
C LEU A 117 -21.29 17.14 5.72
N HIS A 118 -22.35 16.33 5.89
CA HIS A 118 -23.55 16.76 6.63
C HIS A 118 -23.28 17.04 8.12
N SER A 119 -22.23 16.47 8.70
CA SER A 119 -21.87 16.70 10.12
C SER A 119 -21.30 18.09 10.40
N LYS A 120 -20.92 18.84 9.37
CA LYS A 120 -20.22 20.15 9.44
C LYS A 120 -18.84 20.08 10.11
N ILE A 121 -18.30 18.89 10.35
CA ILE A 121 -16.95 18.67 10.85
C ILE A 121 -16.00 18.69 9.64
N SER A 122 -14.80 19.21 9.85
CA SER A 122 -13.77 19.23 8.81
C SER A 122 -13.45 17.82 8.28
N VAL A 123 -13.50 17.62 6.96
CA VAL A 123 -13.27 16.32 6.32
C VAL A 123 -12.00 16.36 5.50
N ILE A 124 -11.09 15.42 5.74
CA ILE A 124 -9.94 15.10 4.89
C ILE A 124 -10.28 13.81 4.13
N LEU A 125 -10.29 13.91 2.81
CA LEU A 125 -10.50 12.78 1.91
C LEU A 125 -9.18 12.31 1.32
N GLU A 126 -8.80 11.06 1.54
CA GLU A 126 -7.63 10.44 0.89
C GLU A 126 -8.09 9.50 -0.23
N LEU A 127 -7.58 9.72 -1.45
CA LEU A 127 -7.91 8.95 -2.64
C LEU A 127 -6.76 8.04 -3.06
N HIS A 128 -6.99 6.74 -3.05
CA HIS A 128 -6.06 5.73 -3.56
C HIS A 128 -6.38 5.30 -5.00
N THR A 129 -7.48 5.73 -5.51
CA THR A 129 -7.90 5.62 -6.91
C THR A 129 -8.95 6.68 -7.16
N LEU A 130 -9.00 7.19 -8.35
CA LEU A 130 -10.07 8.10 -8.73
C LEU A 130 -11.35 7.30 -9.06
N PRO A 131 -12.49 7.65 -8.47
CA PRO A 131 -13.77 7.11 -8.88
C PRO A 131 -14.14 7.65 -10.26
N ARG A 132 -15.25 7.19 -10.82
CA ARG A 132 -15.81 7.83 -12.02
C ARG A 132 -16.12 9.30 -11.71
N ARG A 133 -15.77 10.19 -12.63
CA ARG A 133 -16.14 11.60 -12.54
C ARG A 133 -17.66 11.74 -12.52
N THR A 134 -18.18 12.38 -11.47
CA THR A 134 -19.59 12.81 -11.38
C THR A 134 -19.61 14.22 -10.79
N SER A 135 -20.60 15.04 -11.17
CA SER A 135 -20.77 16.37 -10.59
C SER A 135 -20.95 16.35 -9.08
N VAL A 136 -21.57 15.30 -8.56
CA VAL A 136 -21.78 15.08 -7.12
C VAL A 136 -20.45 14.84 -6.42
N PHE A 137 -19.60 13.96 -6.93
CA PHE A 137 -18.29 13.69 -6.36
C PHE A 137 -17.39 14.94 -6.35
N VAL A 138 -17.35 15.66 -7.47
CA VAL A 138 -16.56 16.91 -7.56
C VAL A 138 -17.06 17.95 -6.56
N ARG A 139 -18.40 18.12 -6.42
CA ARG A 139 -18.99 18.99 -5.40
C ARG A 139 -18.56 18.60 -4.00
N HIS A 140 -18.55 17.32 -3.68
CA HIS A 140 -18.10 16.84 -2.36
C HIS A 140 -16.61 17.10 -2.14
N CYS A 141 -15.75 16.89 -3.14
CA CYS A 141 -14.33 17.25 -3.03
C CYS A 141 -14.12 18.73 -2.71
N ARG A 142 -14.91 19.63 -3.35
CA ARG A 142 -14.87 21.08 -3.07
C ARG A 142 -15.29 21.42 -1.64
N GLN A 143 -16.13 20.61 -1.00
CA GLN A 143 -16.58 20.79 0.38
C GLN A 143 -15.60 20.19 1.41
N CYS A 144 -14.73 19.27 1.00
CA CYS A 144 -13.67 18.77 1.86
C CYS A 144 -12.71 19.91 2.23
N GLN A 145 -12.17 19.85 3.44
CA GLN A 145 -11.10 20.73 3.86
C GLN A 145 -9.84 20.45 3.02
N ARG A 146 -9.56 19.17 2.79
CA ARG A 146 -8.42 18.71 1.99
C ARG A 146 -8.75 17.42 1.23
N VAL A 147 -8.21 17.32 0.04
CA VAL A 147 -8.22 16.10 -0.78
C VAL A 147 -6.76 15.65 -0.95
N VAL A 148 -6.44 14.48 -0.42
CA VAL A 148 -5.13 13.86 -0.54
C VAL A 148 -5.17 12.89 -1.71
N CYS A 149 -4.25 13.00 -2.65
CA CYS A 149 -4.09 12.05 -3.75
C CYS A 149 -2.67 11.49 -3.76
N LEU A 150 -2.50 10.25 -4.25
CA LEU A 150 -1.22 9.54 -4.16
C LEU A 150 -0.20 10.05 -5.19
N THR A 151 -0.65 10.63 -6.30
CA THR A 151 0.22 10.96 -7.45
C THR A 151 -0.13 12.33 -8.05
N ALA A 152 0.85 12.93 -8.72
CA ALA A 152 0.64 14.16 -9.47
C ALA A 152 -0.42 13.98 -10.59
N LEU A 153 -0.44 12.82 -11.23
CA LEU A 153 -1.40 12.49 -12.28
C LEU A 153 -2.85 12.49 -11.76
N MET A 154 -3.08 11.99 -10.54
CA MET A 154 -4.39 12.07 -9.89
C MET A 154 -4.78 13.51 -9.56
N ARG A 155 -3.82 14.33 -9.07
CA ARG A 155 -4.06 15.75 -8.82
C ARG A 155 -4.49 16.47 -10.08
N ASP A 156 -3.76 16.28 -11.17
CA ASP A 156 -3.99 16.99 -12.44
C ASP A 156 -5.37 16.62 -13.00
N GLU A 157 -5.77 15.36 -12.86
CA GLU A 157 -7.12 14.91 -13.25
C GLU A 157 -8.21 15.55 -12.37
N LEU A 158 -8.02 15.64 -11.05
CA LEU A 158 -8.94 16.31 -10.14
C LEU A 158 -9.09 17.81 -10.43
N ILE A 159 -7.97 18.48 -10.76
CA ILE A 159 -7.98 19.89 -11.19
C ILE A 159 -8.77 20.02 -12.50
N GLY A 160 -8.53 19.14 -13.48
CA GLY A 160 -9.29 19.08 -14.72
C GLY A 160 -10.79 18.80 -14.52
N TRP A 161 -11.19 18.19 -13.41
CA TRP A 161 -12.60 18.04 -13.03
C TRP A 161 -13.16 19.29 -12.34
N GLY A 162 -12.30 20.28 -12.01
CA GLY A 162 -12.66 21.53 -11.39
C GLY A 162 -12.60 21.50 -9.85
N VAL A 163 -11.81 20.61 -9.26
CA VAL A 163 -11.46 20.70 -7.83
C VAL A 163 -10.36 21.75 -7.69
N ASP A 164 -10.49 22.64 -6.69
CA ASP A 164 -9.52 23.69 -6.41
C ASP A 164 -8.15 23.07 -6.02
N SER A 165 -7.10 23.50 -6.71
CA SER A 165 -5.73 23.03 -6.47
C SER A 165 -5.23 23.31 -5.05
N SER A 166 -5.70 24.40 -4.41
CA SER A 166 -5.33 24.76 -3.04
C SER A 166 -5.82 23.72 -2.00
N LYS A 167 -6.83 22.94 -2.35
CA LYS A 167 -7.37 21.85 -1.50
C LYS A 167 -6.69 20.51 -1.72
N ILE A 168 -5.94 20.37 -2.80
CA ILE A 168 -5.32 19.08 -3.16
C ILE A 168 -3.89 19.01 -2.66
N ILE A 169 -3.55 17.93 -1.98
CA ILE A 169 -2.18 17.60 -1.59
C ILE A 169 -1.77 16.27 -2.20
N ILE A 170 -0.53 16.19 -2.70
CA ILE A 170 0.04 14.94 -3.21
C ILE A 170 0.83 14.30 -2.09
N GLU A 171 0.35 13.18 -1.60
CA GLU A 171 1.03 12.38 -0.59
C GLU A 171 0.88 10.90 -0.92
N GLY A 172 1.96 10.31 -1.41
CA GLY A 172 2.04 8.88 -1.65
C GLY A 172 1.94 8.06 -0.37
N ASP A 173 2.08 6.74 -0.45
CA ASP A 173 2.20 5.89 0.72
C ASP A 173 3.50 6.21 1.49
N GLY A 174 3.53 5.88 2.77
CA GLY A 174 4.69 6.10 3.62
C GLY A 174 5.40 4.80 4.01
N VAL A 175 6.53 4.93 4.70
CA VAL A 175 7.26 3.82 5.30
C VAL A 175 7.48 4.06 6.80
N ASP A 176 7.42 3.00 7.60
CA ASP A 176 7.82 3.04 9.03
C ASP A 176 9.30 2.66 9.15
N LEU A 177 10.18 3.66 9.24
CA LEU A 177 11.63 3.49 9.26
C LEU A 177 12.10 2.71 10.49
N ARG A 178 11.39 2.79 11.62
CA ARG A 178 11.73 2.09 12.86
C ARG A 178 11.72 0.57 12.69
N ARG A 179 11.00 0.05 11.71
CA ARG A 179 10.99 -1.38 11.36
C ARG A 179 12.30 -1.85 10.72
N PHE A 180 13.13 -0.91 10.27
CA PHE A 180 14.38 -1.16 9.54
C PHE A 180 15.64 -0.73 10.31
N GLU A 181 15.49 -0.22 11.54
CA GLU A 181 16.62 0.24 12.37
C GLU A 181 17.56 -0.90 12.82
N ASN A 182 16.99 -2.07 13.12
CA ASN A 182 17.73 -3.22 13.66
C ASN A 182 17.49 -4.46 12.78
N LEU A 183 17.99 -4.41 11.55
CA LEU A 183 17.93 -5.55 10.65
C LEU A 183 18.97 -6.60 11.05
N PRO A 184 18.65 -7.90 10.95
CA PRO A 184 19.66 -8.95 11.05
C PRO A 184 20.67 -8.83 9.90
N SER A 185 21.85 -9.36 10.08
CA SER A 185 22.79 -9.54 8.98
C SER A 185 22.19 -10.43 7.89
N SER A 186 22.71 -10.33 6.67
CA SER A 186 22.22 -11.16 5.55
C SER A 186 22.33 -12.65 5.84
N SER A 187 23.42 -13.08 6.47
CA SER A 187 23.65 -14.48 6.83
C SER A 187 22.68 -14.98 7.90
N GLU A 188 22.44 -14.22 8.96
CA GLU A 188 21.46 -14.55 9.98
C GLU A 188 20.04 -14.63 9.41
N ALA A 189 19.68 -13.64 8.57
CA ALA A 189 18.39 -13.63 7.90
C ALA A 189 18.20 -14.84 6.98
N ARG A 190 19.21 -15.19 6.16
CA ARG A 190 19.16 -16.37 5.28
C ARG A 190 19.01 -17.67 6.06
N THR A 191 19.74 -17.82 7.15
CA THR A 191 19.62 -18.98 8.04
C THR A 191 18.20 -19.07 8.62
N ALA A 192 17.68 -17.96 9.15
CA ALA A 192 16.33 -17.92 9.74
C ALA A 192 15.22 -18.24 8.71
N TRP A 193 15.41 -17.87 7.45
CA TRP A 193 14.50 -18.15 6.36
C TRP A 193 14.83 -19.46 5.61
N ARG A 194 15.91 -20.17 5.95
CA ARG A 194 16.39 -21.38 5.26
C ARG A 194 16.58 -21.15 3.76
N LEU A 195 17.26 -20.07 3.42
CA LEU A 195 17.59 -19.70 2.04
C LEU A 195 19.02 -20.17 1.68
N PRO A 196 19.32 -20.37 0.38
CA PRO A 196 20.66 -20.69 -0.07
C PRO A 196 21.67 -19.63 0.40
N ALA A 197 22.80 -20.09 0.94
CA ALA A 197 23.86 -19.19 1.39
C ALA A 197 24.75 -18.70 0.24
N ASP A 198 24.91 -19.53 -0.79
CA ASP A 198 25.81 -19.41 -1.93
C ASP A 198 25.18 -18.83 -3.20
N ARG A 199 23.86 -18.56 -3.18
CA ARG A 199 23.13 -18.01 -4.33
C ARG A 199 22.86 -16.49 -4.16
N ARG A 200 22.76 -15.77 -5.28
CA ARG A 200 22.26 -14.39 -5.30
C ARG A 200 20.73 -14.38 -5.21
N ILE A 201 20.17 -13.73 -4.21
CA ILE A 201 18.72 -13.77 -3.94
C ILE A 201 18.04 -12.52 -4.47
N ALA A 202 17.17 -12.71 -5.46
CA ALA A 202 16.24 -11.68 -5.95
C ALA A 202 14.87 -11.87 -5.27
N VAL A 203 14.44 -10.92 -4.44
CA VAL A 203 13.21 -11.00 -3.68
C VAL A 203 12.10 -10.12 -4.23
N TYR A 204 10.90 -10.67 -4.31
CA TYR A 204 9.65 -9.94 -4.48
C TYR A 204 8.81 -10.10 -3.21
N VAL A 205 8.32 -8.99 -2.63
CA VAL A 205 7.40 -9.02 -1.50
C VAL A 205 6.10 -8.33 -1.86
N GLY A 206 4.98 -9.06 -1.88
CA GLY A 206 3.70 -8.43 -2.10
C GLY A 206 2.58 -9.32 -2.63
N SER A 207 1.45 -8.71 -2.90
CA SER A 207 0.33 -9.39 -3.54
C SER A 207 0.71 -9.80 -4.96
N LEU A 208 0.40 -11.03 -5.35
CA LEU A 208 0.63 -11.55 -6.71
C LEU A 208 -0.37 -10.94 -7.71
N ILE A 209 -1.59 -10.69 -7.22
CA ILE A 209 -2.66 -10.01 -7.97
C ILE A 209 -3.28 -8.92 -7.11
N THR A 210 -3.91 -7.94 -7.74
CA THR A 210 -4.72 -6.92 -7.05
C THR A 210 -6.08 -6.78 -7.71
N ARG A 211 -7.10 -6.33 -6.95
CA ARG A 211 -8.49 -6.21 -7.41
C ARG A 211 -9.05 -7.49 -8.07
N GLY A 212 -8.53 -8.65 -7.67
CA GLY A 212 -8.95 -9.96 -8.14
C GLY A 212 -8.36 -10.41 -9.48
N THR A 213 -7.91 -9.50 -10.35
CA THR A 213 -7.51 -9.84 -11.72
C THR A 213 -6.22 -9.20 -12.20
N ILE A 214 -5.80 -8.07 -11.61
CA ILE A 214 -4.62 -7.33 -12.09
C ILE A 214 -3.35 -8.01 -11.56
N GLU A 215 -2.58 -8.62 -12.44
CA GLU A 215 -1.27 -9.21 -12.14
C GLU A 215 -0.26 -8.14 -11.76
N LYS A 216 0.76 -8.52 -10.98
CA LYS A 216 1.76 -7.60 -10.42
C LYS A 216 3.17 -7.78 -11.02
N GLY A 217 3.25 -8.33 -12.22
CA GLY A 217 4.53 -8.53 -12.91
C GLY A 217 5.32 -9.75 -12.42
N VAL A 218 4.69 -10.65 -11.65
CA VAL A 218 5.39 -11.87 -11.19
C VAL A 218 5.67 -12.83 -12.36
N ARG A 219 4.85 -12.84 -13.40
CA ARG A 219 5.10 -13.59 -14.63
C ARG A 219 6.39 -13.11 -15.32
N GLU A 220 6.54 -11.79 -15.42
CA GLU A 220 7.73 -11.15 -16.01
C GLU A 220 8.96 -11.43 -15.15
N LEU A 221 8.81 -11.45 -13.82
CA LEU A 221 9.91 -11.84 -12.92
C LEU A 221 10.33 -13.29 -13.12
N LEU A 222 9.39 -14.23 -13.25
CA LEU A 222 9.72 -15.65 -13.52
C LEU A 222 10.46 -15.81 -14.85
N ALA A 223 10.01 -15.14 -15.90
CA ALA A 223 10.69 -15.15 -17.18
C ALA A 223 12.11 -14.55 -17.10
N ALA A 224 12.28 -13.44 -16.35
CA ALA A 224 13.59 -12.85 -16.10
C ALA A 224 14.52 -13.78 -15.29
N LEU A 225 13.98 -14.47 -14.27
CA LEU A 225 14.74 -15.45 -13.48
C LEU A 225 15.20 -16.64 -14.32
N ALA A 226 14.39 -17.10 -15.28
CA ALA A 226 14.80 -18.15 -16.22
C ALA A 226 16.03 -17.73 -17.06
N LEU A 227 16.09 -16.47 -17.49
CA LEU A 227 17.25 -15.91 -18.19
C LEU A 227 18.50 -15.79 -17.29
N LEU A 228 18.29 -15.71 -15.96
CA LEU A 228 19.36 -15.54 -14.97
C LEU A 228 19.74 -16.84 -14.27
N LYS A 229 19.16 -17.98 -14.65
CA LYS A 229 19.39 -19.29 -14.03
C LYS A 229 20.86 -19.66 -14.00
N GLU A 230 21.55 -19.60 -15.16
CA GLU A 230 22.98 -19.93 -15.30
C GLU A 230 23.90 -18.94 -14.55
N ARG A 231 23.40 -17.77 -14.17
CA ARG A 231 24.12 -16.80 -13.33
C ARG A 231 23.93 -17.06 -11.83
N GLY A 232 23.25 -18.12 -11.44
CA GLY A 232 23.05 -18.51 -10.06
C GLY A 232 22.12 -17.59 -9.28
N VAL A 233 21.21 -16.87 -9.93
CA VAL A 233 20.20 -16.04 -9.24
C VAL A 233 19.04 -16.92 -8.77
N PHE A 234 18.72 -16.81 -7.48
CA PHE A 234 17.60 -17.50 -6.85
C PHE A 234 16.43 -16.54 -6.66
N GLY A 235 15.26 -16.88 -7.15
CA GLY A 235 14.04 -16.12 -7.00
C GLY A 235 13.33 -16.42 -5.67
N TRP A 236 12.99 -15.40 -4.90
CA TRP A 236 12.21 -15.58 -3.69
C TRP A 236 10.94 -14.72 -3.72
N ILE A 237 9.79 -15.36 -3.85
CA ILE A 237 8.50 -14.69 -4.04
C ILE A 237 7.67 -14.84 -2.77
N ILE A 238 7.46 -13.72 -2.08
CA ILE A 238 6.74 -13.64 -0.82
C ILE A 238 5.40 -12.93 -1.03
N GLY A 239 4.31 -13.61 -0.75
CA GLY A 239 2.99 -13.02 -0.82
C GLY A 239 1.91 -13.95 -1.31
N GLY A 240 0.74 -13.39 -1.59
CA GLY A 240 -0.44 -14.16 -1.95
C GLY A 240 -1.40 -13.40 -2.87
N PRO A 241 -2.61 -13.89 -3.00
CA PRO A 241 -3.27 -14.90 -2.16
C PRO A 241 -2.76 -16.32 -2.43
N ARG A 242 -2.98 -17.22 -1.46
CA ARG A 242 -2.43 -18.60 -1.50
C ARG A 242 -2.95 -19.40 -2.68
N ASP A 243 -4.20 -19.25 -3.05
CA ASP A 243 -4.85 -19.90 -4.18
C ASP A 243 -4.24 -19.56 -5.54
N GLN A 244 -3.47 -18.47 -5.62
CA GLN A 244 -2.75 -18.08 -6.85
C GLN A 244 -1.33 -18.65 -6.92
N ILE A 245 -0.76 -19.11 -5.79
CA ILE A 245 0.62 -19.58 -5.75
C ILE A 245 0.84 -20.78 -6.69
N ASP A 246 -0.07 -21.74 -6.69
CA ASP A 246 0.05 -22.93 -7.52
C ASP A 246 0.05 -22.60 -9.02
N ARG A 247 -0.76 -21.61 -9.43
CA ARG A 247 -0.73 -21.08 -10.79
C ARG A 247 0.65 -20.53 -11.15
N TYR A 248 1.29 -19.77 -10.26
CA TYR A 248 2.64 -19.22 -10.53
C TYR A 248 3.75 -20.29 -10.45
N ARG A 249 3.59 -21.34 -9.63
CA ARG A 249 4.48 -22.52 -9.66
C ARG A 249 4.44 -23.23 -11.03
N VAL A 250 3.24 -23.43 -11.57
CA VAL A 250 3.11 -24.00 -12.93
C VAL A 250 3.79 -23.11 -13.95
N LEU A 251 3.63 -21.79 -13.87
CA LEU A 251 4.32 -20.86 -14.76
C LEU A 251 5.85 -20.90 -14.59
N ALA A 252 6.36 -21.07 -13.38
CA ALA A 252 7.79 -21.23 -13.14
C ALA A 252 8.34 -22.47 -13.83
N VAL A 253 7.69 -23.62 -13.68
CA VAL A 253 8.06 -24.86 -14.35
C VAL A 253 8.00 -24.71 -15.89
N GLN A 254 6.96 -24.08 -16.42
CA GLN A 254 6.85 -23.77 -17.85
C GLN A 254 7.97 -22.86 -18.37
N SER A 255 8.53 -22.02 -17.48
CA SER A 255 9.69 -21.16 -17.78
C SER A 255 11.04 -21.87 -17.56
N GLY A 256 11.06 -23.15 -17.23
CA GLY A 256 12.28 -23.93 -17.00
C GLY A 256 12.90 -23.76 -15.61
N LEU A 257 12.13 -23.23 -14.62
CA LEU A 257 12.57 -23.04 -13.25
C LEU A 257 12.10 -24.19 -12.36
N GLY A 258 13.01 -24.76 -11.57
CA GLY A 258 12.73 -25.75 -10.53
C GLY A 258 12.68 -25.12 -9.12
N ASP A 259 12.47 -25.96 -8.11
CA ASP A 259 12.47 -25.54 -6.69
C ASP A 259 13.85 -25.02 -6.23
N GLU A 260 14.92 -25.43 -6.92
CA GLU A 260 16.28 -24.93 -6.73
C GLU A 260 16.50 -23.53 -7.31
N ASP A 261 15.60 -23.03 -8.17
CA ASP A 261 15.72 -21.74 -8.84
C ASP A 261 14.77 -20.70 -8.27
N VAL A 262 13.58 -21.12 -7.80
CA VAL A 262 12.56 -20.20 -7.27
C VAL A 262 11.76 -20.81 -6.12
N ARG A 263 11.53 -20.00 -5.09
CA ARG A 263 10.70 -20.38 -3.95
C ARG A 263 9.53 -19.42 -3.74
N PHE A 264 8.35 -19.99 -3.51
CA PHE A 264 7.14 -19.26 -3.15
C PHE A 264 6.85 -19.46 -1.65
N GLU A 265 6.99 -18.40 -0.86
CA GLU A 265 6.81 -18.44 0.59
C GLU A 265 5.34 -18.32 1.03
N GLY A 266 4.49 -17.74 0.19
CA GLY A 266 3.13 -17.38 0.57
C GLY A 266 3.07 -16.09 1.41
N PRO A 267 1.87 -15.75 1.94
CA PRO A 267 1.71 -14.57 2.78
C PRO A 267 2.43 -14.72 4.11
N VAL A 268 3.21 -13.70 4.48
CA VAL A 268 3.91 -13.61 5.78
C VAL A 268 3.39 -12.42 6.59
N SER A 269 3.63 -12.46 7.91
CA SER A 269 3.33 -11.30 8.76
C SER A 269 4.16 -10.08 8.32
N ASN A 270 3.55 -8.90 8.34
CA ASN A 270 4.25 -7.65 8.05
C ASN A 270 5.48 -7.43 8.95
N THR A 271 5.47 -7.94 10.18
CA THR A 271 6.61 -7.87 11.09
C THR A 271 7.83 -8.66 10.61
N ARG A 272 7.65 -9.65 9.74
CA ARG A 272 8.73 -10.46 9.16
C ARG A 272 9.30 -9.89 7.86
N VAL A 273 8.61 -8.93 7.23
CA VAL A 273 9.06 -8.33 5.95
C VAL A 273 10.46 -7.71 6.04
N PRO A 274 10.82 -6.92 7.06
CA PRO A 274 12.17 -6.36 7.17
C PRO A 274 13.28 -7.42 7.18
N SER A 275 13.09 -8.50 7.95
CA SER A 275 14.02 -9.64 7.98
C SER A 275 14.11 -10.37 6.63
N ALA A 276 12.99 -10.49 5.91
CA ALA A 276 13.01 -11.07 4.57
C ALA A 276 13.80 -10.20 3.59
N LEU A 277 13.62 -8.90 3.62
CA LEU A 277 14.38 -7.98 2.77
C LEU A 277 15.87 -7.99 3.12
N ALA A 278 16.22 -8.14 4.40
CA ALA A 278 17.61 -8.26 4.86
C ALA A 278 18.32 -9.51 4.30
N ALA A 279 17.59 -10.58 4.00
CA ALA A 279 18.15 -11.81 3.43
C ALA A 279 18.50 -11.70 1.94
N ALA A 280 17.92 -10.73 1.23
CA ALA A 280 18.06 -10.59 -0.22
C ALA A 280 19.34 -9.84 -0.63
N ASP A 281 19.78 -10.05 -1.87
CA ASP A 281 20.81 -9.24 -2.53
C ASP A 281 20.21 -8.15 -3.40
N VAL A 282 19.02 -8.39 -3.94
CA VAL A 282 18.27 -7.40 -4.73
C VAL A 282 16.76 -7.52 -4.48
N CYS A 283 16.10 -6.38 -4.32
CA CYS A 283 14.66 -6.28 -4.20
C CYS A 283 14.05 -5.90 -5.55
N VAL A 284 13.00 -6.61 -5.99
CA VAL A 284 12.44 -6.44 -7.33
C VAL A 284 10.99 -6.02 -7.28
N TYR A 285 10.65 -4.92 -7.94
CA TYR A 285 9.29 -4.43 -8.13
C TYR A 285 8.95 -4.47 -9.63
N PRO A 286 8.52 -5.63 -10.15
CA PRO A 286 8.15 -5.78 -11.55
C PRO A 286 6.76 -5.23 -11.82
N ALA A 287 6.43 -5.02 -13.10
CA ALA A 287 5.08 -4.75 -13.55
C ALA A 287 4.84 -5.42 -14.91
N PRO A 288 3.58 -5.82 -15.21
CA PRO A 288 3.21 -6.25 -16.56
C PRO A 288 3.26 -5.08 -17.54
N ALA A 289 3.07 -5.35 -18.81
CA ALA A 289 2.91 -4.30 -19.82
C ALA A 289 1.80 -3.31 -19.41
N LEU A 290 2.07 -2.01 -19.56
CA LEU A 290 1.22 -0.94 -19.05
C LEU A 290 -0.07 -0.82 -19.86
N GLN A 291 -1.18 -1.30 -19.30
CA GLN A 291 -2.52 -1.17 -19.91
C GLN A 291 -3.59 -0.70 -18.92
N HIS A 292 -3.30 -0.72 -17.60
CA HIS A 292 -4.30 -0.44 -16.58
C HIS A 292 -3.99 0.86 -15.83
N SER A 293 -5.00 1.69 -15.59
CA SER A 293 -4.89 2.96 -14.85
C SER A 293 -4.23 2.83 -13.49
N PHE A 294 -4.30 1.64 -12.88
CA PHE A 294 -3.59 1.35 -11.64
C PHE A 294 -2.09 1.60 -11.77
N PHE A 295 -1.43 1.13 -12.84
CA PHE A 295 0.00 1.34 -13.07
C PHE A 295 0.30 2.71 -13.66
N LEU A 296 -0.59 3.21 -14.54
CA LEU A 296 -0.37 4.46 -15.26
C LEU A 296 -0.59 5.71 -14.39
N ARG A 297 -1.43 5.62 -13.35
CA ARG A 297 -1.86 6.80 -12.58
C ARG A 297 -1.91 6.59 -11.08
N ASP A 298 -2.51 5.46 -10.61
CA ASP A 298 -2.98 5.33 -9.24
C ASP A 298 -1.94 4.67 -8.30
N THR A 299 -0.84 4.11 -8.84
CA THR A 299 0.09 3.35 -8.01
C THR A 299 0.98 4.26 -7.18
N SER A 300 1.00 4.01 -5.87
CA SER A 300 2.03 4.52 -4.97
C SER A 300 2.67 3.30 -4.30
N PRO A 301 3.93 3.00 -4.61
CA PRO A 301 4.51 1.74 -4.22
C PRO A 301 5.13 1.79 -2.83
N LEU A 302 4.31 1.54 -1.82
CA LEU A 302 4.76 1.28 -0.46
C LEU A 302 6.02 0.37 -0.42
N LYS A 303 6.06 -0.65 -1.28
CA LYS A 303 7.13 -1.63 -1.35
C LYS A 303 8.49 -1.04 -1.70
N ILE A 304 8.55 -0.09 -2.65
CA ILE A 304 9.83 0.51 -3.03
C ILE A 304 10.43 1.26 -1.86
N PHE A 305 9.61 1.95 -1.07
CA PHE A 305 10.10 2.62 0.14
C PHE A 305 10.59 1.62 1.19
N GLU A 306 9.92 0.46 1.37
CA GLU A 306 10.41 -0.61 2.23
C GLU A 306 11.71 -1.24 1.69
N TYR A 307 11.83 -1.42 0.37
CA TYR A 307 13.05 -1.92 -0.27
C TYR A 307 14.23 -0.96 -0.05
N LEU A 308 14.01 0.32 -0.30
CA LEU A 308 15.02 1.35 -0.05
C LEU A 308 15.36 1.45 1.45
N ALA A 309 14.36 1.32 2.35
CA ALA A 309 14.60 1.33 3.79
C ALA A 309 15.43 0.13 4.26
N SER A 310 15.32 -1.02 3.61
CA SER A 310 16.16 -2.20 3.90
C SER A 310 17.64 -2.02 3.51
N GLY A 311 17.95 -1.00 2.71
CA GLY A 311 19.30 -0.75 2.22
C GLY A 311 19.73 -1.66 1.07
N ARG A 312 18.83 -2.50 0.54
CA ARG A 312 19.17 -3.41 -0.56
C ARG A 312 19.06 -2.71 -1.92
N PRO A 313 19.91 -3.10 -2.88
CA PRO A 313 19.73 -2.72 -4.27
C PRO A 313 18.30 -2.98 -4.72
N THR A 314 17.73 -2.04 -5.44
CA THR A 314 16.32 -2.11 -5.82
C THR A 314 16.16 -1.98 -7.33
N VAL A 315 15.42 -2.91 -7.91
CA VAL A 315 14.97 -2.86 -9.31
C VAL A 315 13.48 -2.52 -9.33
N SER A 316 13.09 -1.62 -10.18
CA SER A 316 11.69 -1.19 -10.32
C SER A 316 11.26 -1.08 -11.77
N ALA A 317 10.08 -1.56 -12.09
CA ALA A 317 9.43 -1.19 -13.34
C ALA A 317 9.28 0.33 -13.45
N ASP A 318 9.54 0.84 -14.65
CA ASP A 318 9.48 2.28 -14.97
C ASP A 318 8.03 2.73 -15.16
N LEU A 319 7.40 3.08 -14.05
CA LEU A 319 6.01 3.51 -14.00
C LEU A 319 5.90 5.04 -13.92
N PRO A 320 5.03 5.69 -14.70
CA PRO A 320 4.88 7.15 -14.68
C PRO A 320 4.69 7.75 -13.27
N PRO A 321 3.89 7.15 -12.36
CA PRO A 321 3.74 7.69 -11.01
C PRO A 321 5.01 7.64 -10.17
N LEU A 322 5.97 6.77 -10.49
CA LEU A 322 7.22 6.61 -9.74
C LEU A 322 8.29 7.61 -10.14
N ARG A 323 8.31 7.98 -11.42
CA ARG A 323 9.29 8.92 -11.98
C ARG A 323 9.28 10.29 -11.28
N GLY A 324 8.15 10.72 -10.76
CA GLY A 324 8.03 11.98 -10.02
C GLY A 324 8.44 11.90 -8.55
N VAL A 325 8.72 10.70 -8.02
CA VAL A 325 8.96 10.48 -6.59
C VAL A 325 10.32 9.85 -6.34
N ILE A 326 10.80 8.97 -7.22
CA ILE A 326 12.01 8.18 -7.01
C ILE A 326 13.11 8.66 -7.95
N ASP A 327 14.21 9.13 -7.37
CA ASP A 327 15.43 9.50 -8.11
C ASP A 327 16.03 8.24 -8.77
N SER A 328 16.36 8.36 -10.06
CA SER A 328 16.95 7.25 -10.85
C SER A 328 18.32 6.81 -10.34
N SER A 329 18.97 7.58 -9.47
CA SER A 329 20.20 7.15 -8.79
C SER A 329 19.98 6.21 -7.61
N LEU A 330 18.73 5.96 -7.22
CA LEU A 330 18.38 5.08 -6.09
C LEU A 330 17.87 3.70 -6.53
N VAL A 331 17.41 3.56 -7.78
CA VAL A 331 16.86 2.31 -8.31
C VAL A 331 17.34 2.05 -9.73
N HIS A 332 17.37 0.78 -10.12
CA HIS A 332 17.55 0.35 -11.51
C HIS A 332 16.16 0.20 -12.14
N PHE A 333 15.85 1.06 -13.10
CA PHE A 333 14.57 0.97 -13.80
C PHE A 333 14.63 -0.05 -14.93
N CYS A 334 13.52 -0.76 -15.15
CA CYS A 334 13.30 -1.65 -16.28
C CYS A 334 11.96 -1.36 -16.97
N GLN A 335 11.89 -1.69 -18.25
CA GLN A 335 10.68 -1.55 -19.05
C GLN A 335 9.57 -2.48 -18.50
N PRO A 336 8.38 -1.97 -18.20
CA PRO A 336 7.24 -2.81 -17.80
C PRO A 336 6.88 -3.82 -18.89
N GLY A 337 6.64 -5.08 -18.48
CA GLY A 337 6.29 -6.17 -19.40
C GLY A 337 7.48 -6.80 -20.14
N ASP A 338 8.69 -6.29 -19.97
CA ASP A 338 9.91 -6.79 -20.63
C ASP A 338 10.77 -7.60 -19.65
N ALA A 339 10.75 -8.93 -19.82
CA ALA A 339 11.53 -9.85 -18.99
C ALA A 339 13.05 -9.76 -19.26
N GLN A 340 13.48 -9.44 -20.49
CA GLN A 340 14.89 -9.29 -20.83
C GLN A 340 15.47 -8.03 -20.18
N ASP A 341 14.75 -6.92 -20.26
CA ASP A 341 15.17 -5.68 -19.61
C ASP A 341 15.10 -5.78 -18.07
N LEU A 342 14.14 -6.54 -17.52
CA LEU A 342 14.10 -6.85 -16.10
C LEU A 342 15.33 -7.70 -15.67
N ALA A 343 15.72 -8.70 -16.45
CA ALA A 343 16.92 -9.50 -16.19
C ALA A 343 18.20 -8.65 -16.26
N ARG A 344 18.32 -7.74 -17.25
CA ARG A 344 19.40 -6.76 -17.32
C ARG A 344 19.48 -5.91 -16.07
N ALA A 345 18.34 -5.32 -15.66
CA ALA A 345 18.28 -4.44 -14.48
C ALA A 345 18.62 -5.17 -13.17
N ILE A 346 18.21 -6.45 -13.02
CA ILE A 346 18.61 -7.31 -11.88
C ILE A 346 20.12 -7.53 -11.89
N THR A 347 20.71 -7.87 -13.03
CA THR A 347 22.16 -8.04 -13.18
C THR A 347 22.90 -6.77 -12.78
N GLU A 348 22.53 -5.63 -13.34
CA GLU A 348 23.14 -4.34 -13.02
C GLU A 348 23.02 -3.99 -11.52
N ALA A 349 21.87 -4.29 -10.91
CA ALA A 349 21.68 -4.04 -9.48
C ALA A 349 22.57 -4.91 -8.60
N LEU A 350 22.86 -6.13 -9.02
CA LEU A 350 23.74 -7.07 -8.31
C LEU A 350 25.24 -6.74 -8.50
N GLU A 351 25.62 -6.24 -9.67
CA GLU A 351 27.02 -5.92 -10.02
C GLU A 351 27.40 -4.47 -9.65
N HIS A 352 26.47 -3.53 -9.85
CA HIS A 352 26.67 -2.10 -9.68
C HIS A 352 25.52 -1.47 -8.85
N PRO A 353 25.44 -1.76 -7.54
CA PRO A 353 24.34 -1.29 -6.72
C PRO A 353 24.31 0.25 -6.63
N LYS A 354 23.16 0.83 -6.90
CA LYS A 354 22.91 2.27 -6.70
C LYS A 354 22.66 2.54 -5.22
N VAL A 355 23.62 3.12 -4.52
CA VAL A 355 23.57 3.30 -3.05
C VAL A 355 23.97 4.72 -2.66
N SER A 356 23.25 5.73 -3.14
CA SER A 356 23.41 7.07 -2.57
C SER A 356 22.74 7.11 -1.19
N GLN A 357 23.54 6.98 -0.12
CA GLN A 357 23.03 7.01 1.25
C GLN A 357 22.31 8.31 1.57
N GLU A 358 22.86 9.44 1.14
CA GLU A 358 22.30 10.78 1.37
C GLU A 358 20.91 10.94 0.71
N LYS A 359 20.83 10.69 -0.59
CA LYS A 359 19.54 10.78 -1.33
C LYS A 359 18.50 9.79 -0.81
N ARG A 360 18.94 8.58 -0.46
CA ARG A 360 18.06 7.57 0.14
C ARG A 360 17.52 8.04 1.50
N ALA A 361 18.39 8.56 2.38
CA ALA A 361 17.99 9.07 3.69
C ALA A 361 17.01 10.24 3.54
N ALA A 362 17.29 11.18 2.64
CA ALA A 362 16.42 12.32 2.37
C ALA A 362 15.02 11.87 1.85
N LEU A 363 14.98 10.96 0.88
CA LEU A 363 13.72 10.39 0.37
C LEU A 363 12.93 9.69 1.48
N LEU A 364 13.58 8.83 2.26
CA LEU A 364 12.93 8.05 3.31
C LEU A 364 12.43 8.92 4.46
N ALA A 365 13.19 9.96 4.84
CA ALA A 365 12.73 10.94 5.83
C ALA A 365 11.48 11.66 5.34
N HIS A 366 11.46 12.08 4.06
CA HIS A 366 10.30 12.72 3.44
C HIS A 366 9.08 11.78 3.34
N THR A 367 9.28 10.51 2.99
CA THR A 367 8.22 9.53 2.78
C THR A 367 7.88 8.72 4.04
N SER A 368 8.45 9.04 5.21
CA SER A 368 8.00 8.43 6.46
C SER A 368 6.54 8.74 6.76
N TRP A 369 5.83 7.80 7.38
CA TRP A 369 4.41 8.01 7.76
C TRP A 369 4.23 9.27 8.61
N ASP A 370 5.19 9.60 9.48
CA ASP A 370 5.13 10.76 10.35
C ASP A 370 5.25 12.07 9.56
N ALA A 371 6.25 12.17 8.68
CA ALA A 371 6.43 13.34 7.83
C ALA A 371 5.22 13.55 6.90
N ARG A 372 4.70 12.46 6.31
CA ARG A 372 3.50 12.45 5.50
C ARG A 372 2.29 12.99 6.27
N MET A 373 2.02 12.44 7.45
CA MET A 373 0.86 12.86 8.23
C MET A 373 1.00 14.27 8.77
N LYS A 374 2.23 14.69 9.11
CA LYS A 374 2.50 16.09 9.49
C LYS A 374 2.10 17.05 8.36
N ARG A 375 2.47 16.78 7.10
CA ARG A 375 2.08 17.61 5.95
C ARG A 375 0.58 17.59 5.68
N ILE A 376 -0.06 16.41 5.77
CA ILE A 376 -1.51 16.28 5.57
C ILE A 376 -2.30 17.06 6.64
N LEU A 377 -1.85 17.00 7.90
CA LEU A 377 -2.54 17.60 9.05
C LEU A 377 -2.12 19.04 9.34
N LEU A 378 -1.08 19.58 8.69
CA LEU A 378 -0.77 21.01 8.70
C LEU A 378 -1.95 21.74 8.08
N LEU A 379 -2.95 22.01 8.91
CA LEU A 379 -4.11 22.82 8.55
C LEU A 379 -3.58 24.26 8.40
N SER A 380 -3.69 24.84 7.22
CA SER A 380 -3.57 26.29 7.13
C SER A 380 -4.55 26.90 8.14
N PRO A 381 -4.16 27.87 8.95
CA PRO A 381 -5.12 28.52 9.82
C PRO A 381 -6.29 28.95 8.97
N SER A 382 -7.50 28.63 9.44
CA SER A 382 -8.74 29.12 8.84
C SER A 382 -8.64 30.66 8.81
N VAL A 383 -8.57 31.23 7.60
CA VAL A 383 -8.71 32.66 7.39
C VAL A 383 -10.12 33.08 7.78
#